data_e9d1e90ea877738726aa604ddd633771
#
_entry.id   e9d1e90ea877738726aa604ddd633771
#
_cell.length_a   1.000
_cell.length_b   1.000
_cell.length_c   1.000
_cell.angle_alpha   90.00
_cell.angle_beta   90.00
_cell.angle_gamma   90.00
#
_symmetry.space_group_name_H-M   'P 1'
#
loop_
_entity.id
_entity.type
_entity.pdbx_description
1 polymer ?
#
loop_
_entity_poly.entity_id
_entity_poly.type
_entity_poly.pdbx_seq_one_letter_code
_entity_poly.pdbx_strand_id
1 'polypeptide(L)'
;RVCFDIIRETLKTTNLGEICPGTQVNVERSFRVGDEVGGHIVSGHVTASASLCGLHNEGHDRVLTFDLDPQWMKFVLHKGYVGVDGASITVSSVDRAASTFSISLIPETIERTTLGRISLGDRVNIEVDSQTQTIVETIERVMQDPQMREAMMQQASSGSVA
;
A
#
# COMPACT_ATOMS: atom_id res chain seq x y z
N ARG A 1 13.74 2.50 25.91
CA ARG A 1 12.28 2.73 25.89
C ARG A 1 12.03 3.92 24.97
N VAL A 2 11.08 3.76 24.05
CA VAL A 2 10.61 4.84 23.15
C VAL A 2 9.13 5.04 23.46
N CYS A 3 8.67 6.30 23.46
CA CYS A 3 7.27 6.66 23.66
C CYS A 3 6.81 7.44 22.42
N PHE A 4 5.58 7.20 22.00
CA PHE A 4 4.93 7.89 20.89
C PHE A 4 3.59 8.45 21.36
N ASP A 5 3.26 9.65 20.89
CA ASP A 5 1.93 10.21 21.02
C ASP A 5 1.13 9.86 19.77
N ILE A 6 -0.08 9.31 19.95
CA ILE A 6 -0.94 8.87 18.86
C ILE A 6 -2.23 9.68 18.91
N ILE A 7 -2.55 10.37 17.81
CA ILE A 7 -3.79 11.15 17.69
C ILE A 7 -4.98 10.25 17.32
N ARG A 8 -6.20 10.75 17.56
CA ARG A 8 -7.44 9.98 17.30
C ARG A 8 -7.60 9.53 15.87
N GLU A 9 -7.17 10.34 14.90
CA GLU A 9 -7.24 9.99 13.48
C GLU A 9 -6.39 8.77 13.16
N THR A 10 -5.16 8.74 13.68
CA THR A 10 -4.28 7.58 13.53
C THR A 10 -4.88 6.31 14.14
N LEU A 11 -5.52 6.42 15.32
CA LEU A 11 -6.18 5.27 15.95
C LEU A 11 -7.40 4.75 15.17
N LYS A 12 -8.05 5.58 14.35
CA LYS A 12 -9.17 5.19 13.51
C LYS A 12 -8.73 4.53 12.20
N THR A 13 -7.69 5.10 11.58
CA THR A 13 -7.22 4.69 10.25
C THR A 13 -6.35 3.43 10.32
N THR A 14 -5.70 3.19 11.47
CA THR A 14 -4.72 2.11 11.64
C THR A 14 -5.21 1.02 12.58
N ASN A 15 -4.50 -0.13 12.58
CA ASN A 15 -4.70 -1.19 13.57
C ASN A 15 -4.07 -0.86 14.96
N LEU A 16 -3.42 0.32 15.10
CA LEU A 16 -2.75 0.72 16.35
C LEU A 16 -3.73 0.90 17.54
N GLY A 17 -5.01 1.13 17.27
CA GLY A 17 -6.05 1.17 18.30
C GLY A 17 -6.35 -0.17 18.95
N GLU A 18 -5.91 -1.27 18.34
CA GLU A 18 -6.17 -2.65 18.78
C GLU A 18 -4.98 -3.28 19.53
N ILE A 19 -3.80 -2.60 19.52
CA ILE A 19 -2.61 -3.13 20.18
C ILE A 19 -2.70 -3.09 21.70
N CYS A 20 -2.11 -4.09 22.34
CA CYS A 20 -2.03 -4.21 23.78
C CYS A 20 -0.59 -4.56 24.22
N PRO A 21 -0.30 -4.50 25.53
CA PRO A 21 1.03 -4.88 26.01
C PRO A 21 1.42 -6.30 25.56
N GLY A 22 2.57 -6.41 24.86
CA GLY A 22 3.06 -7.66 24.28
C GLY A 22 2.80 -7.81 22.78
N THR A 23 1.96 -6.97 22.17
CA THR A 23 1.79 -6.95 20.71
C THR A 23 3.12 -6.60 20.04
N GLN A 24 3.51 -7.41 19.06
CA GLN A 24 4.70 -7.14 18.25
C GLN A 24 4.34 -6.20 17.10
N VAL A 25 5.23 -5.25 16.84
CA VAL A 25 5.08 -4.26 15.76
C VAL A 25 6.37 -4.18 14.95
N ASN A 26 6.24 -3.86 13.67
CA ASN A 26 7.41 -3.48 12.87
C ASN A 26 7.86 -2.08 13.28
N VAL A 27 9.18 -1.89 13.34
CA VAL A 27 9.78 -0.60 13.67
C VAL A 27 10.84 -0.26 12.63
N GLU A 28 10.67 0.88 11.99
CA GLU A 28 11.66 1.43 11.06
C GLU A 28 12.20 2.76 11.59
N ARG A 29 13.47 3.04 11.32
CA ARG A 29 14.07 4.33 11.63
C ARG A 29 13.83 5.29 10.49
N SER A 30 13.77 6.59 10.80
CA SER A 30 13.67 7.62 9.78
C SER A 30 14.81 7.50 8.76
N PHE A 31 14.45 7.55 7.48
CA PHE A 31 15.38 7.55 6.35
C PHE A 31 16.34 8.74 6.44
N ARG A 32 17.61 8.51 6.12
CA ARG A 32 18.65 9.54 6.07
C ARG A 32 19.25 9.61 4.68
N VAL A 33 19.68 10.78 4.28
CA VAL A 33 20.44 10.94 3.03
C VAL A 33 21.68 10.08 3.06
N GLY A 34 21.82 9.18 2.08
CA GLY A 34 22.90 8.21 2.00
C GLY A 34 22.54 6.79 2.47
N ASP A 35 21.36 6.58 3.04
CA ASP A 35 20.86 5.24 3.35
C ASP A 35 20.47 4.49 2.05
N GLU A 36 20.63 3.17 2.07
CA GLU A 36 20.18 2.30 0.98
C GLU A 36 18.66 2.10 1.05
N VAL A 37 17.98 2.15 -0.11
CA VAL A 37 16.54 1.91 -0.22
C VAL A 37 16.30 0.56 -0.86
N GLY A 38 15.82 -0.41 -0.09
CA GLY A 38 15.52 -1.77 -0.54
C GLY A 38 14.12 -1.97 -1.16
N GLY A 39 13.39 -0.90 -1.39
CA GLY A 39 12.03 -0.91 -1.96
C GLY A 39 11.62 0.49 -2.36
N HIS A 40 10.39 0.92 -2.05
CA HIS A 40 9.99 2.32 -2.17
C HIS A 40 10.12 3.03 -0.82
N ILE A 41 10.13 4.36 -0.84
CA ILE A 41 10.17 5.17 0.37
C ILE A 41 8.79 5.12 1.02
N VAL A 42 8.72 4.51 2.21
CA VAL A 42 7.53 4.50 3.06
C VAL A 42 7.59 5.73 3.95
N SER A 43 6.55 6.56 3.91
CA SER A 43 6.50 7.85 4.61
C SER A 43 5.85 7.76 6.00
N GLY A 44 5.15 6.65 6.27
CA GLY A 44 4.36 6.46 7.48
C GLY A 44 2.95 7.04 7.39
N HIS A 45 2.50 7.42 6.20
CA HIS A 45 1.13 7.91 5.98
C HIS A 45 0.20 6.73 5.67
N VAL A 46 -0.23 6.06 6.74
CA VAL A 46 -1.21 4.97 6.60
C VAL A 46 -2.50 5.50 5.99
N THR A 47 -2.86 4.95 4.85
CA THR A 47 -4.02 5.37 4.05
C THR A 47 -5.29 4.64 4.49
N ALA A 48 -5.15 3.35 4.79
CA ALA A 48 -6.24 2.46 5.16
C ALA A 48 -5.74 1.28 5.98
N SER A 49 -6.65 0.42 6.40
CA SER A 49 -6.32 -0.93 6.86
C SER A 49 -6.98 -1.96 5.96
N ALA A 50 -6.31 -3.11 5.79
CA ALA A 50 -6.79 -4.25 5.04
C ALA A 50 -6.87 -5.49 5.93
N SER A 51 -7.73 -6.44 5.58
CA SER A 51 -7.85 -7.71 6.31
C SER A 51 -7.23 -8.86 5.51
N LEU A 52 -6.47 -9.73 6.17
CA LEU A 52 -5.94 -10.94 5.54
C LEU A 52 -7.08 -11.91 5.26
N CYS A 53 -7.45 -12.09 4.00
CA CYS A 53 -8.52 -12.98 3.56
C CYS A 53 -8.01 -14.27 2.90
N GLY A 54 -6.73 -14.35 2.53
CA GLY A 54 -6.12 -15.54 1.95
C GLY A 54 -4.68 -15.71 2.39
N LEU A 55 -4.30 -16.97 2.70
CA LEU A 55 -2.94 -17.34 3.05
C LEU A 55 -2.61 -18.64 2.35
N HIS A 56 -1.57 -18.64 1.53
CA HIS A 56 -1.12 -19.79 0.77
C HIS A 56 0.41 -19.87 0.81
N ASN A 57 0.94 -21.08 0.88
CA ASN A 57 2.38 -21.33 0.78
C ASN A 57 2.67 -21.96 -0.57
N GLU A 58 3.56 -21.34 -1.34
CA GLU A 58 3.98 -21.80 -2.65
C GLU A 58 5.51 -21.99 -2.66
N GLY A 59 5.93 -23.25 -2.51
CA GLY A 59 7.36 -23.57 -2.35
C GLY A 59 7.95 -22.94 -1.09
N HIS A 60 8.87 -22.01 -1.28
CA HIS A 60 9.48 -21.23 -0.19
C HIS A 60 8.79 -19.88 0.07
N ASP A 61 7.86 -19.51 -0.78
CA ASP A 61 7.16 -18.24 -0.71
C ASP A 61 5.86 -18.39 0.09
N ARG A 62 5.57 -17.35 0.86
CA ARG A 62 4.30 -17.20 1.56
C ARG A 62 3.49 -16.12 0.88
N VAL A 63 2.37 -16.50 0.27
CA VAL A 63 1.47 -15.58 -0.43
C VAL A 63 0.36 -15.16 0.52
N LEU A 64 0.21 -13.85 0.70
CA LEU A 64 -0.82 -13.23 1.51
C LEU A 64 -1.77 -12.45 0.60
N THR A 65 -3.08 -12.69 0.75
CA THR A 65 -4.13 -11.96 0.01
C THR A 65 -4.92 -11.12 0.99
N PHE A 66 -5.06 -9.84 0.67
CA PHE A 66 -5.73 -8.86 1.50
C PHE A 66 -6.99 -8.34 0.82
N ASP A 67 -8.06 -8.19 1.59
CA ASP A 67 -9.26 -7.46 1.24
C ASP A 67 -9.06 -5.98 1.61
N LEU A 68 -9.19 -5.09 0.64
CA LEU A 68 -8.99 -3.65 0.78
C LEU A 68 -10.21 -2.92 0.24
N ASP A 69 -10.63 -1.85 0.93
CA ASP A 69 -11.73 -1.00 0.48
C ASP A 69 -11.54 -0.58 -0.98
N PRO A 70 -12.58 -0.77 -1.85
CA PRO A 70 -12.51 -0.50 -3.30
C PRO A 70 -11.97 0.89 -3.66
N GLN A 71 -12.20 1.90 -2.84
CA GLN A 71 -11.71 3.26 -3.08
C GLN A 71 -10.19 3.34 -3.15
N TRP A 72 -9.47 2.47 -2.43
CA TRP A 72 -7.99 2.43 -2.38
C TRP A 72 -7.39 1.49 -3.42
N MET A 73 -8.18 0.54 -3.94
CA MET A 73 -7.71 -0.44 -4.93
C MET A 73 -7.18 0.20 -6.22
N LYS A 74 -7.61 1.42 -6.54
CA LYS A 74 -7.11 2.15 -7.72
C LYS A 74 -5.64 2.53 -7.64
N PHE A 75 -5.10 2.62 -6.42
CA PHE A 75 -3.69 2.93 -6.17
C PHE A 75 -2.81 1.68 -6.03
N VAL A 76 -3.41 0.48 -5.97
CA VAL A 76 -2.68 -0.79 -5.89
C VAL A 76 -2.50 -1.34 -7.30
N LEU A 77 -1.25 -1.40 -7.77
CA LEU A 77 -0.91 -1.82 -9.13
C LEU A 77 -0.10 -3.12 -9.12
N HIS A 78 -0.38 -4.01 -10.07
CA HIS A 78 0.43 -5.21 -10.26
C HIS A 78 1.89 -4.84 -10.52
N LYS A 79 2.82 -5.45 -9.77
CA LYS A 79 4.26 -5.11 -9.75
C LYS A 79 4.60 -3.71 -9.23
N GLY A 80 3.60 -2.95 -8.76
CA GLY A 80 3.83 -1.74 -7.97
C GLY A 80 4.19 -2.06 -6.53
N TYR A 81 4.42 -1.01 -5.75
CA TYR A 81 4.71 -1.12 -4.32
C TYR A 81 3.50 -0.77 -3.47
N VAL A 82 3.46 -1.35 -2.29
CA VAL A 82 2.53 -1.01 -1.22
C VAL A 82 3.24 -1.16 0.13
N GLY A 83 3.00 -0.22 1.05
CA GLY A 83 3.41 -0.37 2.43
C GLY A 83 2.41 -1.27 3.17
N VAL A 84 2.87 -2.36 3.78
CA VAL A 84 2.05 -3.26 4.60
C VAL A 84 2.68 -3.35 5.98
N ASP A 85 1.97 -2.84 7.00
CA ASP A 85 2.50 -2.67 8.37
C ASP A 85 3.90 -2.04 8.38
N GLY A 86 4.11 -1.01 7.54
CA GLY A 86 5.36 -0.26 7.42
C GLY A 86 6.43 -0.92 6.55
N ALA A 87 6.23 -2.15 6.07
CA ALA A 87 7.17 -2.80 5.17
C ALA A 87 6.84 -2.49 3.69
N SER A 88 7.84 -2.08 2.91
CA SER A 88 7.72 -1.89 1.46
C SER A 88 7.66 -3.24 0.75
N ILE A 89 6.53 -3.57 0.14
CA ILE A 89 6.30 -4.87 -0.50
C ILE A 89 5.85 -4.68 -1.95
N THR A 90 6.32 -5.57 -2.83
CA THR A 90 5.86 -5.62 -4.23
C THR A 90 4.53 -6.38 -4.32
N VAL A 91 3.57 -5.80 -5.03
CA VAL A 91 2.27 -6.43 -5.30
C VAL A 91 2.41 -7.54 -6.34
N SER A 92 2.05 -8.76 -5.97
CA SER A 92 2.15 -9.94 -6.86
C SER A 92 0.91 -10.12 -7.74
N SER A 93 -0.28 -9.78 -7.25
CA SER A 93 -1.51 -9.80 -8.05
C SER A 93 -2.54 -8.79 -7.53
N VAL A 94 -3.48 -8.42 -8.40
CA VAL A 94 -4.58 -7.50 -8.08
C VAL A 94 -5.86 -8.04 -8.71
N ASP A 95 -6.90 -8.24 -7.91
CA ASP A 95 -8.27 -8.51 -8.37
C ASP A 95 -9.18 -7.34 -7.99
N ARG A 96 -9.48 -6.49 -8.97
CA ARG A 96 -10.30 -5.30 -8.75
C ARG A 96 -11.77 -5.64 -8.54
N ALA A 97 -12.25 -6.75 -9.11
CA ALA A 97 -13.64 -7.17 -8.98
C ALA A 97 -13.91 -7.70 -7.57
N ALA A 98 -12.96 -8.44 -7.01
CA ALA A 98 -13.01 -8.93 -5.64
C ALA A 98 -12.50 -7.91 -4.60
N SER A 99 -11.94 -6.77 -5.04
CA SER A 99 -11.29 -5.78 -4.16
C SER A 99 -10.16 -6.37 -3.33
N THR A 100 -9.38 -7.28 -3.91
CA THR A 100 -8.26 -7.94 -3.25
C THR A 100 -6.95 -7.72 -3.98
N PHE A 101 -5.86 -7.76 -3.23
CA PHE A 101 -4.52 -7.84 -3.79
C PHE A 101 -3.68 -8.86 -3.02
N SER A 102 -2.67 -9.41 -3.67
CA SER A 102 -1.76 -10.36 -3.04
C SER A 102 -0.32 -9.87 -3.08
N ILE A 103 0.42 -10.30 -2.07
CA ILE A 103 1.87 -10.11 -1.96
C ILE A 103 2.53 -11.46 -1.72
N SER A 104 3.77 -11.61 -2.21
CA SER A 104 4.59 -12.80 -1.95
C SER A 104 5.75 -12.40 -1.05
N LEU A 105 5.85 -13.04 0.11
CA LEU A 105 6.90 -12.78 1.08
C LEU A 105 8.09 -13.70 0.82
N ILE A 106 9.26 -13.12 0.69
CA ILE A 106 10.54 -13.84 0.69
C ILE A 106 10.95 -14.21 2.12
N PRO A 107 11.82 -15.21 2.32
CA PRO A 107 12.21 -15.68 3.65
C PRO A 107 12.69 -14.54 4.57
N GLU A 108 13.46 -13.59 4.07
CA GLU A 108 13.95 -12.45 4.87
C GLU A 108 12.80 -11.57 5.38
N THR A 109 11.79 -11.29 4.56
CA THR A 109 10.61 -10.53 4.99
C THR A 109 9.80 -11.28 6.04
N ILE A 110 9.65 -12.61 5.86
CA ILE A 110 8.97 -13.48 6.82
C ILE A 110 9.67 -13.43 8.19
N GLU A 111 11.00 -13.46 8.20
CA GLU A 111 11.79 -13.49 9.44
C GLU A 111 11.82 -12.12 10.14
N ARG A 112 11.95 -11.03 9.37
CA ARG A 112 12.20 -9.69 9.91
C ARG A 112 10.95 -8.88 10.22
N THR A 113 9.76 -9.31 9.76
CA THR A 113 8.52 -8.58 9.95
C THR A 113 7.46 -9.38 10.67
N THR A 114 6.43 -8.70 11.17
CA THR A 114 5.23 -9.33 11.76
C THR A 114 4.42 -10.12 10.73
N LEU A 115 4.58 -9.83 9.41
CA LEU A 115 3.86 -10.48 8.32
C LEU A 115 4.13 -11.99 8.23
N GLY A 116 5.27 -12.46 8.74
CA GLY A 116 5.54 -13.89 8.83
C GLY A 116 4.65 -14.65 9.80
N ARG A 117 3.94 -13.97 10.70
CA ARG A 117 3.14 -14.57 11.79
C ARG A 117 1.66 -14.21 11.72
N ILE A 118 1.26 -13.45 10.70
CA ILE A 118 -0.11 -13.01 10.50
C ILE A 118 -1.05 -14.19 10.21
N SER A 119 -2.27 -14.11 10.69
CA SER A 119 -3.32 -15.11 10.57
C SER A 119 -4.52 -14.57 9.80
N LEU A 120 -5.33 -15.48 9.22
CA LEU A 120 -6.56 -15.09 8.53
C LEU A 120 -7.47 -14.25 9.45
N GLY A 121 -7.95 -13.14 8.93
CA GLY A 121 -8.78 -12.17 9.64
C GLY A 121 -8.00 -11.06 10.34
N ASP A 122 -6.68 -11.19 10.50
CA ASP A 122 -5.87 -10.13 11.08
C ASP A 122 -5.88 -8.89 10.15
N ARG A 123 -5.79 -7.71 10.77
CA ARG A 123 -5.75 -6.43 10.08
C ARG A 123 -4.33 -5.90 9.99
N VAL A 124 -4.00 -5.33 8.85
CA VAL A 124 -2.73 -4.66 8.57
C VAL A 124 -2.96 -3.21 8.17
N ASN A 125 -1.99 -2.37 8.44
CA ASN A 125 -1.96 -1.00 7.95
C ASN A 125 -1.49 -0.98 6.49
N ILE A 126 -2.17 -0.23 5.65
CA ILE A 126 -1.83 -0.05 4.24
C ILE A 126 -1.43 1.39 3.99
N GLU A 127 -0.28 1.56 3.37
CA GLU A 127 0.20 2.81 2.81
C GLU A 127 0.32 2.66 1.29
N VAL A 128 -0.46 3.42 0.54
CA VAL A 128 -0.34 3.44 -0.92
C VAL A 128 0.88 4.28 -1.33
N ASP A 129 1.54 3.88 -2.41
CA ASP A 129 2.67 4.65 -2.93
C ASP A 129 2.23 6.07 -3.31
N SER A 130 2.86 7.07 -2.71
CA SER A 130 2.51 8.48 -2.87
C SER A 130 2.67 8.99 -4.30
N GLN A 131 3.60 8.44 -5.06
CA GLN A 131 3.78 8.78 -6.48
C GLN A 131 2.61 8.24 -7.30
N THR A 132 2.25 6.97 -7.10
CA THR A 132 1.09 6.36 -7.73
C THR A 132 -0.19 7.12 -7.39
N GLN A 133 -0.37 7.47 -6.11
CA GLN A 133 -1.53 8.24 -5.66
C GLN A 133 -1.60 9.60 -6.37
N THR A 134 -0.50 10.35 -6.38
CA THR A 134 -0.44 11.67 -7.03
C THR A 134 -0.77 11.59 -8.52
N ILE A 135 -0.26 10.58 -9.22
CA ILE A 135 -0.52 10.39 -10.66
C ILE A 135 -1.99 10.08 -10.90
N VAL A 136 -2.54 9.09 -10.17
CA VAL A 136 -3.94 8.66 -10.34
C VAL A 136 -4.90 9.81 -10.03
N GLU A 137 -4.73 10.49 -8.89
CA GLU A 137 -5.61 11.61 -8.49
C GLU A 137 -5.48 12.81 -9.46
N THR A 138 -4.28 13.06 -9.99
CA THR A 138 -4.09 14.11 -10.98
C THR A 138 -4.84 13.79 -12.27
N ILE A 139 -4.74 12.55 -12.76
CA ILE A 139 -5.47 12.11 -13.95
C ILE A 139 -6.98 12.18 -13.71
N GLU A 140 -7.47 11.68 -12.59
CA GLU A 140 -8.90 11.76 -12.25
C GLU A 140 -9.40 13.20 -12.23
N ARG A 141 -8.64 14.12 -11.63
CA ARG A 141 -8.99 15.55 -11.59
C ARG A 141 -9.04 16.16 -12.99
N VAL A 142 -8.07 15.88 -13.83
CA VAL A 142 -8.03 16.36 -15.21
C VAL A 142 -9.21 15.81 -16.02
N MET A 143 -9.54 14.53 -15.84
CA MET A 143 -10.66 13.89 -16.53
C MET A 143 -12.05 14.40 -16.05
N GLN A 144 -12.13 14.90 -14.83
CA GLN A 144 -13.35 15.49 -14.27
C GLN A 144 -13.54 16.95 -14.69
N ASP A 145 -12.48 17.67 -15.09
CA ASP A 145 -12.53 19.04 -15.56
C ASP A 145 -12.91 19.08 -17.04
N PRO A 146 -14.10 19.61 -17.42
CA PRO A 146 -14.56 19.63 -18.81
C PRO A 146 -13.63 20.44 -19.72
N GLN A 147 -13.06 21.56 -19.23
CA GLN A 147 -12.19 22.44 -20.03
C GLN A 147 -10.83 21.77 -20.29
N MET A 148 -10.23 21.15 -19.27
CA MET A 148 -8.99 20.40 -19.43
C MET A 148 -9.16 19.20 -20.35
N ARG A 149 -10.26 18.45 -20.21
CA ARG A 149 -10.56 17.30 -21.08
C ARG A 149 -10.73 17.71 -22.53
N GLU A 150 -11.44 18.80 -22.79
CA GLU A 150 -11.65 19.31 -24.16
C GLU A 150 -10.33 19.78 -24.78
N ALA A 151 -9.50 20.51 -24.03
CA ALA A 151 -8.18 20.97 -24.49
C ALA A 151 -7.25 19.77 -24.84
N MET A 152 -7.25 18.72 -24.05
CA MET A 152 -6.48 17.49 -24.33
C MET A 152 -6.98 16.77 -25.59
N MET A 153 -8.30 16.68 -25.80
CA MET A 153 -8.87 16.07 -27.00
C MET A 153 -8.57 16.86 -28.27
N GLN A 154 -8.58 18.20 -28.22
CA GLN A 154 -8.23 19.06 -29.35
C GLN A 154 -6.76 18.92 -29.73
N GLN A 155 -5.85 18.83 -28.77
CA GLN A 155 -4.43 18.60 -29.03
C GLN A 155 -4.15 17.21 -29.62
N ALA A 156 -4.82 16.18 -29.15
CA ALA A 156 -4.70 14.82 -29.68
C ALA A 156 -5.18 14.72 -31.14
N SER A 157 -6.24 15.46 -31.51
CA SER A 157 -6.75 15.49 -32.89
C SER A 157 -5.89 16.34 -33.85
N SER A 158 -5.18 17.36 -33.35
CA SER A 158 -4.28 18.19 -34.14
C SER A 158 -2.89 17.58 -34.37
N GLY A 159 -2.47 16.63 -33.55
CA GLY A 159 -1.19 15.91 -33.67
C GLY A 159 -1.19 14.71 -34.62
N SER A 160 -2.34 14.38 -35.24
CA SER A 160 -2.49 13.20 -36.14
C SER A 160 -2.26 13.51 -37.62
N VAL A 161 -1.67 14.67 -37.95
CA VAL A 161 -1.35 15.07 -39.34
C VAL A 161 0.14 15.41 -39.40
N ALA A 162 0.97 14.38 -39.50
CA ALA A 162 2.33 14.48 -40.04
C ALA A 162 2.77 13.09 -40.52
#